data_4b47cd5eb7ed776eba2f24181547d174
#
_entry.id   4b47cd5eb7ed776eba2f24181547d174
#
_cell.length_a   1.000
_cell.length_b   1.000
_cell.length_c   1.000
_cell.angle_alpha   90.00
_cell.angle_beta   90.00
_cell.angle_gamma   90.00
#
_symmetry.space_group_name_H-M   'P 1'
#
loop_
_entity.id
_entity.type
_entity.pdbx_description
1 polymer ?
#
loop_
_entity_poly.entity_id
_entity_poly.type
_entity_poly.pdbx_seq_one_letter_code
_entity_poly.pdbx_strand_id
1 'polypeptide(L)' 'MATPISRVKSLVKMLERLNKQPYLYDEDQVKLIKEQLKIAKNELAMIEEKTSKGFK' A
#
# COMPACT_ATOMS: atom_id res chain seq x y z
N MET A 1 -9.12 -2.51 -18.87
CA MET A 1 -8.72 -1.33 -18.15
C MET A 1 -8.35 -1.68 -16.71
N ALA A 2 -7.18 -1.26 -16.28
CA ALA A 2 -6.72 -1.57 -14.94
C ALA A 2 -7.49 -0.74 -13.93
N THR A 3 -8.00 -1.40 -12.90
CA THR A 3 -8.70 -0.69 -11.84
C THR A 3 -7.69 -0.08 -10.88
N PRO A 4 -8.00 1.09 -10.32
CA PRO A 4 -7.11 1.71 -9.34
C PRO A 4 -6.83 0.81 -8.15
N ILE A 5 -7.82 0.02 -7.76
CA ILE A 5 -7.68 -0.84 -6.60
C ILE A 5 -6.63 -1.92 -6.84
N SER A 6 -6.58 -2.44 -8.06
CA SER A 6 -5.60 -3.46 -8.41
C SER A 6 -4.18 -2.92 -8.30
N ARG A 7 -3.99 -1.69 -8.76
CA ARG A 7 -2.70 -1.03 -8.68
C ARG A 7 -2.27 -0.80 -7.25
N VAL A 8 -3.20 -0.32 -6.44
CA VAL A 8 -2.90 -0.02 -5.05
C VAL A 8 -2.57 -1.30 -4.30
N LYS A 9 -3.28 -2.37 -4.58
CA LYS A 9 -2.98 -3.65 -3.94
C LYS A 9 -1.59 -4.14 -4.30
N SER A 10 -1.21 -4.00 -5.55
CA SER A 10 0.13 -4.40 -5.98
C SER A 10 1.19 -3.56 -5.29
N LEU A 11 0.94 -2.27 -5.18
CA LEU A 11 1.86 -1.37 -4.52
C LEU A 11 2.02 -1.73 -3.05
N VAL A 12 0.92 -2.01 -2.38
CA VAL A 12 0.95 -2.39 -0.98
C VAL A 12 1.77 -3.66 -0.78
N LYS A 13 1.55 -4.65 -1.63
CA LYS A 13 2.30 -5.90 -1.54
C LYS A 13 3.79 -5.66 -1.72
N MET A 14 4.14 -4.86 -2.69
CA MET A 14 5.55 -4.55 -2.94
C MET A 14 6.18 -3.85 -1.75
N LEU A 15 5.48 -2.86 -1.23
CA LEU A 15 5.99 -2.11 -0.10
C LEU A 15 6.11 -2.97 1.15
N GLU A 16 5.18 -3.90 1.34
CA GLU A 16 5.25 -4.81 2.46
C GLU A 16 6.47 -5.71 2.37
N ARG A 17 6.78 -6.15 1.17
CA ARG A 17 7.97 -6.97 0.97
C ARG A 17 9.23 -6.18 1.31
N LEU A 18 9.29 -4.95 0.85
CA LEU A 18 10.44 -4.10 1.12
C LEU A 18 10.55 -3.82 2.62
N ASN A 19 9.43 -3.64 3.27
CA ASN A 19 9.41 -3.36 4.70
C ASN A 19 9.88 -4.54 5.54
N LYS A 20 9.78 -5.75 5.00
CA LYS A 20 10.22 -6.95 5.72
C LYS A 20 11.73 -7.12 5.67
N GLN A 21 12.40 -6.39 4.80
CA GLN A 21 13.85 -6.49 4.67
C GLN A 21 14.51 -5.13 4.86
N PRO A 22 14.32 -4.52 6.03
CA PRO A 22 14.86 -3.18 6.28
C PRO A 22 16.38 -3.16 6.29
N TYR A 23 17.02 -4.30 6.54
CA TYR A 23 18.47 -4.36 6.58
C TYR A 23 19.11 -4.14 5.21
N LEU A 24 18.31 -4.18 4.15
CA LEU A 24 18.81 -3.95 2.80
C LEU A 24 18.81 -2.46 2.43
N TYR A 25 18.25 -1.62 3.28
CA TYR A 25 18.06 -0.22 2.95
C TYR A 25 18.55 0.69 4.07
N ASP A 26 18.85 1.94 3.70
CA ASP A 26 19.24 2.94 4.67
C ASP A 26 18.05 3.35 5.53
N GLU A 27 18.35 3.98 6.67
CA GLU A 27 17.30 4.43 7.56
C GLU A 27 16.31 5.35 6.86
N ASP A 28 16.83 6.26 6.05
CA ASP A 28 15.97 7.19 5.33
C ASP A 28 15.06 6.45 4.37
N GLN A 29 15.59 5.43 3.71
CA GLN A 29 14.80 4.65 2.78
C GLN A 29 13.75 3.82 3.50
N VAL A 30 14.11 3.27 4.65
CA VAL A 30 13.16 2.51 5.44
C VAL A 30 12.01 3.39 5.90
N LYS A 31 12.31 4.59 6.33
CA LYS A 31 11.29 5.54 6.73
C LYS A 31 10.35 5.86 5.58
N LEU A 32 10.93 6.08 4.40
CA LEU A 32 10.14 6.40 3.23
C LEU A 32 9.23 5.24 2.86
N ILE A 33 9.75 4.02 2.91
CA ILE A 33 8.96 2.84 2.60
C ILE A 33 7.78 2.72 3.57
N LYS A 34 8.02 2.93 4.85
CA LYS A 34 6.95 2.85 5.83
C LYS A 34 5.89 3.91 5.60
N GLU A 35 6.32 5.11 5.26
CA GLU A 35 5.39 6.19 4.98
C GLU A 35 4.55 5.87 3.76
N GLN A 36 5.18 5.42 2.70
CA GLN A 36 4.47 5.06 1.48
C GLN A 36 3.50 3.92 1.73
N LEU A 37 3.91 2.96 2.53
CA LEU A 37 3.05 1.83 2.86
C LEU A 37 1.82 2.30 3.61
N LYS A 38 2.00 3.20 4.54
CA LYS A 38 0.88 3.73 5.31
C LYS A 38 -0.09 4.48 4.41
N ILE A 39 0.43 5.30 3.52
CA ILE A 39 -0.41 6.05 2.60
C ILE A 39 -1.15 5.11 1.65
N ALA A 40 -0.45 4.14 1.12
CA ALA A 40 -1.05 3.19 0.18
C ALA A 40 -2.15 2.38 0.86
N LYS A 41 -1.93 1.95 2.08
CA LYS A 41 -2.95 1.20 2.82
C LYS A 41 -4.17 2.06 3.10
N ASN A 42 -3.95 3.32 3.41
CA ASN A 42 -5.04 4.25 3.63
C ASN A 42 -5.88 4.40 2.39
N GLU A 43 -5.23 4.59 1.26
CA GLU A 43 -5.94 4.73 -0.01
C GLU A 43 -6.70 3.47 -0.35
N LEU A 44 -6.08 2.33 -0.13
CA LEU A 44 -6.74 1.06 -0.40
C LEU A 44 -7.98 0.90 0.46
N ALA A 45 -7.87 1.23 1.73
CA ALA A 45 -9.00 1.13 2.64
C ALA A 45 -10.14 2.02 2.19
N MET A 46 -9.82 3.23 1.74
CA MET A 46 -10.84 4.15 1.27
C MET A 46 -11.54 3.62 0.02
N ILE A 47 -10.79 3.08 -0.89
CA ILE A 47 -11.35 2.52 -2.11
C ILE A 47 -12.22 1.33 -1.81
N GLU A 48 -11.74 0.43 -0.95
CA GLU A 48 -12.48 -0.75 -0.58
C GLU A 48 -13.74 -0.40 0.19
N GLU A 49 -13.66 0.60 1.02
CA GLU A 49 -14.82 1.03 1.78
C GLU A 49 -15.92 1.52 0.85
N LYS A 50 -15.56 2.31 -0.14
CA LYS A 50 -16.53 2.79 -1.11
C LYS A 50 -17.17 1.66 -1.88
N THR A 51 -16.35 0.68 -2.25
CA THR A 51 -16.85 -0.46 -2.99
C THR A 51 -17.74 -1.33 -2.12
N SER A 52 -17.34 -1.53 -0.88
CA SER A 52 -18.09 -2.37 0.04
C SER A 52 -19.47 -1.80 0.34
N LYS A 53 -19.56 -0.50 0.37
CA LYS A 53 -20.84 0.13 0.66
C LYS A 53 -21.89 -0.24 -0.36
N GLY A 54 -21.45 -0.43 -1.59
CA GLY A 54 -22.37 -0.83 -2.63
C GLY A 54 -22.92 -2.22 -2.43
N PHE A 55 -22.22 -3.04 -1.68
CA PHE A 55 -22.64 -4.39 -1.42
C PHE A 55 -23.73 -4.49 -0.38
N LYS A 56 -23.69 -3.60 0.52
CA LYS A 56 -24.66 -3.63 1.60
C LYS A 56 -25.96 -3.04 1.15
#